data_7d6c3341b2a153834726ae24d705e487
#
_entry.id   7d6c3341b2a153834726ae24d705e487
#
_cell.length_a   1.000
_cell.length_b   1.000
_cell.length_c   1.000
_cell.angle_alpha   90.00
_cell.angle_beta   90.00
_cell.angle_gamma   90.00
#
_symmetry.space_group_name_H-M   'P 1'
#
loop_
_entity.id
_entity.type
_entity.pdbx_description
1 polymer ?
#
loop_
_entity_poly.entity_id
_entity_poly.type
_entity_poly.pdbx_seq_one_letter_code
_entity_poly.pdbx_strand_id
1 'polypeptide(L)'
;MNFYALIEELSNPDESLLFFRELPGCFVTAPTTREALQQAPGAIAEYARWLQQHNIFFFEKDISSITIVVKEILRAESVGPRFVADLPAPTDQERDNALQVARVARAQLADLYNAVVPAHRGRPVKPEEWSLTDHLEHVLRAEAHYVSCLSDQVPESLPPIPEGELAFKLMENGKSYEAVLRGLTPAQRTRLYLHGEAEWTAAKTLRRMTKHVREHYPWMMEIADRLSGQSQEFGSPS
;
A
#
# COMPACT_ATOMS: atom_id res chain seq x y z
N MET A 1 -10.71 -22.38 -4.51
CA MET A 1 -9.27 -22.05 -4.42
C MET A 1 -8.94 -21.59 -3.03
N ASN A 2 -7.76 -21.96 -2.47
CA ASN A 2 -7.33 -21.53 -1.15
C ASN A 2 -6.48 -20.28 -1.24
N PHE A 3 -6.81 -19.27 -0.42
CA PHE A 3 -6.00 -18.10 -0.18
C PHE A 3 -5.52 -18.10 1.27
N TYR A 4 -4.25 -17.80 1.47
CA TYR A 4 -3.64 -17.84 2.79
C TYR A 4 -3.62 -16.46 3.43
N ALA A 5 -4.42 -16.31 4.49
CA ALA A 5 -4.59 -15.05 5.20
C ALA A 5 -3.57 -14.90 6.34
N LEU A 6 -2.97 -13.71 6.41
CA LEU A 6 -2.16 -13.21 7.51
C LEU A 6 -2.94 -12.06 8.16
N ILE A 7 -3.13 -12.10 9.48
CA ILE A 7 -4.02 -11.18 10.18
C ILE A 7 -3.26 -10.44 11.28
N GLU A 8 -3.35 -9.11 11.28
CA GLU A 8 -2.93 -8.24 12.37
C GLU A 8 -4.18 -7.81 13.14
N GLU A 9 -4.30 -8.24 14.40
CA GLU A 9 -5.28 -7.73 15.35
C GLU A 9 -4.65 -6.56 16.10
N LEU A 10 -5.12 -5.35 15.87
CA LEU A 10 -4.59 -4.13 16.45
C LEU A 10 -5.45 -3.71 17.63
N SER A 11 -4.83 -3.21 18.69
CA SER A 11 -5.52 -2.65 19.85
C SER A 11 -5.58 -1.13 19.85
N ASN A 12 -4.85 -0.48 18.92
CA ASN A 12 -4.88 0.97 18.75
C ASN A 12 -4.52 1.36 17.29
N PRO A 13 -5.49 1.71 16.43
CA PRO A 13 -6.94 1.58 16.64
C PRO A 13 -7.38 0.10 16.79
N ASP A 14 -8.55 -0.11 17.41
CA ASP A 14 -9.12 -1.46 17.54
C ASP A 14 -9.68 -1.90 16.18
N GLU A 15 -8.85 -2.62 15.43
CA GLU A 15 -9.16 -3.09 14.08
C GLU A 15 -8.37 -4.34 13.72
N SER A 16 -8.82 -5.05 12.70
CA SER A 16 -8.13 -6.19 12.09
C SER A 16 -7.75 -5.89 10.65
N LEU A 17 -6.47 -6.09 10.34
CA LEU A 17 -5.91 -6.01 8.99
C LEU A 17 -5.62 -7.41 8.47
N LEU A 18 -6.22 -7.77 7.36
CA LEU A 18 -6.05 -9.08 6.74
C LEU A 18 -5.31 -8.91 5.41
N PHE A 19 -4.26 -9.71 5.19
CA PHE A 19 -3.43 -9.72 4.00
C PHE A 19 -3.45 -11.11 3.35
N PHE A 20 -3.25 -11.16 2.04
CA PHE A 20 -3.13 -12.41 1.29
C PHE A 20 -1.73 -12.51 0.69
N ARG A 21 -1.00 -13.58 1.04
CA ARG A 21 0.36 -13.77 0.56
C ARG A 21 0.44 -13.84 -0.97
N GLU A 22 -0.54 -14.50 -1.60
CA GLU A 22 -0.57 -14.71 -3.04
C GLU A 22 -1.02 -13.48 -3.84
N LEU A 23 -1.58 -12.50 -3.15
CA LEU A 23 -2.19 -11.31 -3.74
C LEU A 23 -1.58 -10.04 -3.14
N PRO A 24 -0.34 -9.67 -3.53
CA PRO A 24 0.32 -8.47 -3.00
C PRO A 24 -0.56 -7.22 -3.20
N GLY A 25 -0.79 -6.48 -2.12
CA GLY A 25 -1.66 -5.29 -2.14
C GLY A 25 -3.17 -5.58 -2.08
N CYS A 26 -3.60 -6.84 -2.01
CA CYS A 26 -4.96 -7.20 -1.59
C CYS A 26 -5.02 -7.25 -0.06
N PHE A 27 -5.91 -6.48 0.53
CA PHE A 27 -6.08 -6.42 1.99
C PHE A 27 -7.54 -6.14 2.35
N VAL A 28 -7.88 -6.40 3.60
CA VAL A 28 -9.16 -6.04 4.21
C VAL A 28 -8.88 -5.38 5.56
N THR A 29 -9.56 -4.28 5.83
CA THR A 29 -9.57 -3.63 7.16
C THR A 29 -11.00 -3.71 7.69
N ALA A 30 -11.18 -4.19 8.92
CA ALA A 30 -12.48 -4.28 9.57
C ALA A 30 -12.34 -4.17 11.10
N PRO A 31 -13.41 -3.82 11.84
CA PRO A 31 -13.35 -3.73 13.29
C PRO A 31 -12.96 -5.04 13.98
N THR A 32 -13.23 -6.18 13.36
CA THR A 32 -12.92 -7.49 13.92
C THR A 32 -12.37 -8.45 12.88
N THR A 33 -11.54 -9.40 13.29
CA THR A 33 -11.06 -10.52 12.47
C THR A 33 -12.21 -11.29 11.80
N ARG A 34 -13.32 -11.47 12.51
CA ARG A 34 -14.51 -12.13 11.97
C ARG A 34 -15.10 -11.36 10.78
N GLU A 35 -15.25 -10.05 10.91
CA GLU A 35 -15.77 -9.20 9.85
C GLU A 35 -14.79 -9.11 8.67
N ALA A 36 -13.47 -9.01 8.94
CA ALA A 36 -12.45 -9.06 7.91
C ALA A 36 -12.52 -10.34 7.08
N LEU A 37 -12.68 -11.50 7.75
CA LEU A 37 -12.83 -12.79 7.06
C LEU A 37 -14.12 -12.89 6.27
N GLN A 38 -15.23 -12.29 6.73
CA GLN A 38 -16.49 -12.25 5.99
C GLN A 38 -16.39 -11.38 4.72
N GLN A 39 -15.63 -10.28 4.76
CA GLN A 39 -15.41 -9.38 3.63
C GLN A 39 -14.37 -9.92 2.62
N ALA A 40 -13.50 -10.81 3.05
CA ALA A 40 -12.35 -11.29 2.27
C ALA A 40 -12.69 -11.83 0.86
N PRO A 41 -13.76 -12.65 0.65
CA PRO A 41 -14.10 -13.12 -0.68
C PRO A 41 -14.47 -11.99 -1.65
N GLY A 42 -15.22 -11.00 -1.17
CA GLY A 42 -15.56 -9.79 -1.94
C GLY A 42 -14.33 -8.98 -2.32
N ALA A 43 -13.45 -8.73 -1.35
CA ALA A 43 -12.20 -8.00 -1.56
C ALA A 43 -11.28 -8.69 -2.59
N ILE A 44 -11.17 -10.02 -2.54
CA ILE A 44 -10.40 -10.79 -3.53
C ILE A 44 -11.02 -10.64 -4.93
N ALA A 45 -12.35 -10.73 -5.06
CA ALA A 45 -13.04 -10.58 -6.33
C ALA A 45 -12.88 -9.17 -6.92
N GLU A 46 -12.95 -8.13 -6.08
CA GLU A 46 -12.68 -6.75 -6.49
C GLU A 46 -11.23 -6.55 -6.90
N TYR A 47 -10.31 -7.11 -6.14
CA TYR A 47 -8.89 -7.04 -6.46
C TYR A 47 -8.57 -7.74 -7.78
N ALA A 48 -9.14 -8.91 -8.06
CA ALA A 48 -8.96 -9.60 -9.32
C ALA A 48 -9.48 -8.77 -10.51
N ARG A 49 -10.62 -8.09 -10.35
CA ARG A 49 -11.12 -7.14 -11.38
C ARG A 49 -10.17 -5.97 -11.58
N TRP A 50 -9.63 -5.41 -10.48
CA TRP A 50 -8.64 -4.33 -10.54
C TRP A 50 -7.37 -4.78 -11.29
N LEU A 51 -6.86 -5.99 -11.03
CA LEU A 51 -5.72 -6.54 -11.76
C LEU A 51 -6.00 -6.64 -13.26
N GLN A 52 -7.16 -7.15 -13.65
CA GLN A 52 -7.56 -7.25 -15.05
C GLN A 52 -7.67 -5.89 -15.75
N GLN A 53 -8.28 -4.90 -15.09
CA GLN A 53 -8.41 -3.53 -15.59
C GLN A 53 -7.05 -2.87 -15.87
N HIS A 54 -6.03 -3.27 -15.12
CA HIS A 54 -4.67 -2.74 -15.25
C HIS A 54 -3.70 -3.66 -16.01
N ASN A 55 -4.22 -4.69 -16.69
CA ASN A 55 -3.42 -5.66 -17.44
C ASN A 55 -2.33 -6.33 -16.60
N ILE A 56 -2.64 -6.68 -15.36
CA ILE A 56 -1.77 -7.40 -14.44
C ILE A 56 -2.22 -8.86 -14.38
N PHE A 57 -1.42 -9.79 -14.91
CA PHE A 57 -1.82 -11.19 -15.19
C PHE A 57 -1.04 -12.23 -14.38
N PHE A 58 -0.57 -11.92 -13.19
CA PHE A 58 0.05 -12.94 -12.34
C PHE A 58 -0.98 -13.85 -11.63
N PHE A 59 -2.27 -13.54 -11.78
CA PHE A 59 -3.36 -14.24 -11.15
C PHE A 59 -4.44 -14.56 -12.18
N GLU A 60 -4.36 -15.75 -12.76
CA GLU A 60 -5.30 -16.25 -13.80
C GLU A 60 -6.24 -17.34 -13.29
N LYS A 61 -6.52 -17.40 -11.99
CA LYS A 61 -7.30 -18.49 -11.44
C LYS A 61 -8.78 -18.17 -11.38
N ASP A 62 -9.58 -19.20 -11.66
CA ASP A 62 -11.03 -19.15 -11.45
C ASP A 62 -11.34 -18.88 -9.98
N ILE A 63 -11.95 -17.72 -9.73
CA ILE A 63 -12.37 -17.25 -8.40
C ILE A 63 -13.82 -17.66 -8.07
N SER A 64 -14.41 -18.58 -8.82
CA SER A 64 -15.78 -19.06 -8.57
C SER A 64 -15.97 -19.70 -7.19
N SER A 65 -14.88 -20.22 -6.59
CA SER A 65 -14.91 -20.72 -5.22
C SER A 65 -13.67 -20.26 -4.44
N ILE A 66 -13.88 -19.34 -3.49
CA ILE A 66 -12.84 -18.79 -2.62
C ILE A 66 -12.91 -19.45 -1.25
N THR A 67 -11.81 -20.03 -0.81
CA THR A 67 -11.64 -20.53 0.56
C THR A 67 -10.51 -19.73 1.23
N ILE A 68 -10.80 -19.12 2.36
CA ILE A 68 -9.78 -18.41 3.16
C ILE A 68 -9.22 -19.37 4.21
N VAL A 69 -7.91 -19.53 4.20
CA VAL A 69 -7.17 -20.34 5.20
C VAL A 69 -6.32 -19.39 6.04
N VAL A 70 -6.69 -19.19 7.28
CA VAL A 70 -5.91 -18.38 8.22
C VAL A 70 -4.60 -19.10 8.52
N LYS A 71 -3.47 -18.46 8.23
CA LYS A 71 -2.13 -19.00 8.49
C LYS A 71 -1.51 -18.47 9.76
N GLU A 72 -1.72 -17.19 10.02
CA GLU A 72 -1.09 -16.54 11.15
C GLU A 72 -1.97 -15.37 11.63
N ILE A 73 -2.10 -15.22 12.94
CA ILE A 73 -2.75 -14.08 13.58
C ILE A 73 -1.73 -13.50 14.56
N LEU A 74 -1.44 -12.22 14.41
CA LEU A 74 -0.60 -11.46 15.32
C LEU A 74 -1.40 -10.37 16.01
N ARG A 75 -1.21 -10.23 17.31
CA ARG A 75 -1.74 -9.11 18.09
C ARG A 75 -0.66 -8.08 18.28
N ALA A 76 -0.99 -6.82 18.03
CA ALA A 76 -0.07 -5.70 18.14
C ALA A 76 -0.79 -4.45 18.66
N GLU A 77 -0.04 -3.56 19.30
CA GLU A 77 -0.59 -2.27 19.73
C GLU A 77 -0.80 -1.32 18.56
N SER A 78 0.04 -1.45 17.53
CA SER A 78 0.00 -0.62 16.32
C SER A 78 0.36 -1.41 15.08
N VAL A 79 0.12 -0.81 13.93
CA VAL A 79 0.41 -1.37 12.61
C VAL A 79 1.89 -1.71 12.48
N GLY A 80 2.22 -2.90 12.02
CA GLY A 80 3.57 -3.19 11.57
C GLY A 80 4.26 -4.43 12.09
N PRO A 81 3.60 -5.40 12.74
CA PRO A 81 4.29 -6.63 13.16
C PRO A 81 4.84 -7.38 11.94
N ARG A 82 5.85 -8.21 12.18
CA ARG A 82 6.37 -9.16 11.22
C ARG A 82 5.72 -10.52 11.43
N PHE A 83 5.17 -11.10 10.37
CA PHE A 83 4.72 -12.49 10.38
C PHE A 83 5.88 -13.47 10.23
N VAL A 84 5.71 -14.69 10.72
CA VAL A 84 6.63 -15.79 10.40
C VAL A 84 6.67 -16.02 8.88
N ALA A 85 5.54 -15.83 8.22
CA ALA A 85 5.43 -15.87 6.76
C ALA A 85 6.26 -14.81 6.02
N ASP A 86 6.72 -13.75 6.69
CA ASP A 86 7.61 -12.72 6.11
C ASP A 86 9.10 -13.11 6.19
N LEU A 87 9.48 -14.19 6.90
CA LEU A 87 10.89 -14.60 7.05
C LEU A 87 11.51 -15.18 5.77
N PRO A 88 10.83 -16.05 5.01
CA PRO A 88 11.39 -16.52 3.75
C PRO A 88 11.57 -15.36 2.77
N ALA A 89 12.72 -15.36 2.08
CA ALA A 89 12.94 -14.41 0.99
C ALA A 89 11.82 -14.52 -0.05
N PRO A 90 11.31 -13.38 -0.55
CA PRO A 90 10.40 -13.41 -1.67
C PRO A 90 11.13 -13.97 -2.90
N THR A 91 10.48 -14.81 -3.67
CA THR A 91 10.96 -15.23 -4.98
C THR A 91 11.02 -14.01 -5.93
N ASP A 92 11.78 -14.13 -7.02
CA ASP A 92 11.82 -13.06 -8.01
C ASP A 92 10.42 -12.75 -8.57
N GLN A 93 9.59 -13.77 -8.76
CA GLN A 93 8.23 -13.60 -9.24
C GLN A 93 7.33 -12.90 -8.22
N GLU A 94 7.37 -13.27 -6.93
CA GLU A 94 6.62 -12.61 -5.85
C GLU A 94 7.03 -11.13 -5.74
N ARG A 95 8.33 -10.85 -5.79
CA ARG A 95 8.85 -9.48 -5.79
C ARG A 95 8.32 -8.70 -6.99
N ASP A 96 8.45 -9.26 -8.20
CA ASP A 96 8.11 -8.56 -9.44
C ASP A 96 6.59 -8.29 -9.52
N ASN A 97 5.76 -9.22 -9.06
CA ASN A 97 4.32 -9.03 -8.93
C ASN A 97 3.99 -7.88 -7.97
N ALA A 98 4.62 -7.85 -6.80
CA ALA A 98 4.42 -6.79 -5.81
C ALA A 98 4.85 -5.41 -6.36
N LEU A 99 6.00 -5.34 -7.02
CA LEU A 99 6.50 -4.11 -7.64
C LEU A 99 5.59 -3.63 -8.77
N GLN A 100 5.03 -4.52 -9.59
CA GLN A 100 4.07 -4.18 -10.62
C GLN A 100 2.80 -3.57 -10.03
N VAL A 101 2.25 -4.18 -8.97
CA VAL A 101 1.09 -3.66 -8.24
C VAL A 101 1.38 -2.27 -7.67
N ALA A 102 2.51 -2.10 -7.00
CA ALA A 102 2.89 -0.81 -6.41
C ALA A 102 3.05 0.28 -7.47
N ARG A 103 3.65 -0.04 -8.63
CA ARG A 103 3.82 0.89 -9.76
C ARG A 103 2.48 1.38 -10.29
N VAL A 104 1.54 0.47 -10.53
CA VAL A 104 0.21 0.81 -11.04
C VAL A 104 -0.56 1.64 -10.01
N ALA A 105 -0.51 1.26 -8.75
CA ALA A 105 -1.17 2.01 -7.68
C ALA A 105 -0.59 3.44 -7.53
N ARG A 106 0.74 3.62 -7.64
CA ARG A 106 1.36 4.97 -7.64
C ARG A 106 0.89 5.79 -8.84
N ALA A 107 0.82 5.18 -10.03
CA ALA A 107 0.32 5.87 -11.22
C ALA A 107 -1.13 6.35 -11.01
N GLN A 108 -2.00 5.54 -10.43
CA GLN A 108 -3.37 5.94 -10.11
C GLN A 108 -3.42 7.12 -9.13
N LEU A 109 -2.58 7.13 -8.07
CA LEU A 109 -2.50 8.26 -7.13
C LEU A 109 -2.01 9.53 -7.85
N ALA A 110 -0.98 9.41 -8.69
CA ALA A 110 -0.42 10.51 -9.45
C ALA A 110 -1.43 11.09 -10.45
N ASP A 111 -2.14 10.23 -11.18
CA ASP A 111 -3.17 10.62 -12.15
C ASP A 111 -4.34 11.33 -11.47
N LEU A 112 -4.82 10.77 -10.34
CA LEU A 112 -5.89 11.38 -9.55
C LEU A 112 -5.47 12.77 -9.01
N TYR A 113 -4.26 12.87 -8.46
CA TYR A 113 -3.72 14.15 -7.99
C TYR A 113 -3.63 15.18 -9.11
N ASN A 114 -3.17 14.76 -10.30
CA ASN A 114 -3.03 15.64 -11.46
C ASN A 114 -4.36 16.05 -12.06
N ALA A 115 -5.40 15.22 -11.95
CA ALA A 115 -6.74 15.53 -12.43
C ALA A 115 -7.41 16.69 -11.63
N VAL A 116 -6.99 16.91 -10.37
CA VAL A 116 -7.52 17.99 -9.54
C VAL A 116 -6.79 19.30 -9.83
N VAL A 117 -7.54 20.39 -9.92
CA VAL A 117 -7.00 21.75 -10.14
C VAL A 117 -5.92 22.06 -9.09
N PRO A 118 -4.74 22.56 -9.48
CA PRO A 118 -3.60 22.79 -8.59
C PRO A 118 -3.93 23.58 -7.31
N ALA A 119 -4.77 24.62 -7.41
CA ALA A 119 -5.19 25.44 -6.28
C ALA A 119 -6.00 24.66 -5.20
N HIS A 120 -6.54 23.49 -5.55
CA HIS A 120 -7.33 22.67 -4.63
C HIS A 120 -6.55 21.49 -4.01
N ARG A 121 -5.40 21.12 -4.57
CA ARG A 121 -4.65 19.91 -4.15
C ARG A 121 -4.18 19.94 -2.71
N GLY A 122 -3.72 21.10 -2.23
CA GLY A 122 -3.30 21.34 -0.84
C GLY A 122 -4.42 21.78 0.10
N ARG A 123 -5.68 21.76 -0.37
CA ARG A 123 -6.82 22.23 0.41
C ARG A 123 -7.54 21.05 1.03
N PRO A 124 -7.59 20.91 2.37
CA PRO A 124 -8.40 19.89 3.01
C PRO A 124 -9.88 20.21 2.83
N VAL A 125 -10.73 19.18 2.79
CA VAL A 125 -12.19 19.34 2.73
C VAL A 125 -12.74 19.89 4.04
N LYS A 126 -12.18 19.43 5.17
CA LYS A 126 -12.38 19.98 6.51
C LYS A 126 -11.02 20.28 7.17
N PRO A 127 -10.95 21.22 8.11
CA PRO A 127 -9.69 21.69 8.70
C PRO A 127 -8.82 20.57 9.32
N GLU A 128 -9.44 19.51 9.84
CA GLU A 128 -8.76 18.38 10.48
C GLU A 128 -8.50 17.19 9.55
N GLU A 129 -8.97 17.24 8.30
CA GLU A 129 -8.79 16.19 7.32
C GLU A 129 -7.51 16.45 6.48
N TRP A 130 -6.95 15.39 5.93
CA TRP A 130 -5.82 15.50 5.01
C TRP A 130 -6.27 15.99 3.64
N SER A 131 -5.42 16.81 3.02
CA SER A 131 -5.54 17.19 1.61
C SER A 131 -4.95 16.10 0.70
N LEU A 132 -5.16 16.21 -0.61
CA LEU A 132 -4.51 15.32 -1.59
C LEU A 132 -2.97 15.43 -1.51
N THR A 133 -2.45 16.64 -1.26
CA THR A 133 -1.02 16.87 -1.06
C THR A 133 -0.48 16.11 0.15
N ASP A 134 -1.18 16.19 1.29
CA ASP A 134 -0.78 15.48 2.52
C ASP A 134 -0.73 13.97 2.31
N HIS A 135 -1.72 13.40 1.59
CA HIS A 135 -1.74 11.98 1.24
C HIS A 135 -0.52 11.58 0.39
N LEU A 136 -0.20 12.32 -0.68
CA LEU A 136 0.94 12.00 -1.53
C LEU A 136 2.29 12.14 -0.79
N GLU A 137 2.44 13.19 0.01
CA GLU A 137 3.65 13.37 0.83
C GLU A 137 3.80 12.28 1.87
N HIS A 138 2.70 11.83 2.46
CA HIS A 138 2.73 10.72 3.40
C HIS A 138 3.14 9.41 2.72
N VAL A 139 2.59 9.09 1.54
CA VAL A 139 2.98 7.93 0.76
C VAL A 139 4.47 7.96 0.41
N LEU A 140 4.97 9.10 -0.06
CA LEU A 140 6.40 9.29 -0.34
C LEU A 140 7.28 8.99 0.87
N ARG A 141 6.95 9.55 2.03
CA ARG A 141 7.71 9.35 3.28
C ARG A 141 7.64 7.91 3.76
N ALA A 142 6.45 7.29 3.71
CA ALA A 142 6.27 5.92 4.16
C ALA A 142 7.04 4.91 3.28
N GLU A 143 6.99 5.04 1.96
CA GLU A 143 7.75 4.16 1.07
C GLU A 143 9.26 4.31 1.25
N ALA A 144 9.75 5.54 1.40
CA ALA A 144 11.15 5.82 1.71
C ALA A 144 11.56 5.14 3.03
N HIS A 145 10.74 5.25 4.07
CA HIS A 145 10.98 4.58 5.35
C HIS A 145 11.02 3.06 5.18
N TYR A 146 10.05 2.44 4.49
CA TYR A 146 10.02 0.99 4.33
C TYR A 146 11.25 0.45 3.62
N VAL A 147 11.73 1.13 2.59
CA VAL A 147 12.94 0.72 1.86
C VAL A 147 14.20 0.96 2.70
N SER A 148 14.28 2.04 3.45
CA SER A 148 15.41 2.33 4.33
C SER A 148 15.58 1.28 5.43
N CYS A 149 14.48 0.65 5.87
CA CYS A 149 14.52 -0.44 6.85
C CYS A 149 15.22 -1.71 6.37
N LEU A 150 15.59 -1.82 5.08
CA LEU A 150 16.39 -2.91 4.53
C LEU A 150 17.90 -2.62 4.54
N SER A 151 18.36 -1.80 5.46
CA SER A 151 19.79 -1.53 5.71
C SER A 151 20.11 -1.63 7.20
N ASP A 152 21.38 -1.85 7.55
CA ASP A 152 21.85 -1.87 8.95
C ASP A 152 21.91 -0.48 9.56
N GLN A 153 21.96 0.51 8.71
CA GLN A 153 21.94 1.91 9.08
C GLN A 153 20.68 2.49 8.47
N VAL A 154 19.72 2.88 9.30
CA VAL A 154 18.70 3.80 8.81
C VAL A 154 19.46 5.02 8.32
N PRO A 155 19.39 5.37 7.03
CA PRO A 155 20.07 6.55 6.55
C PRO A 155 19.62 7.74 7.40
N GLU A 156 20.57 8.53 7.91
CA GLU A 156 20.27 9.78 8.62
C GLU A 156 19.43 10.71 7.74
N SER A 157 19.56 10.55 6.43
CA SER A 157 18.71 11.18 5.43
C SER A 157 18.21 10.14 4.43
N LEU A 158 16.91 10.13 4.20
CA LEU A 158 16.33 9.43 3.05
C LEU A 158 16.94 9.99 1.75
N PRO A 159 17.00 9.19 0.66
CA PRO A 159 17.42 9.71 -0.63
C PRO A 159 16.71 11.03 -0.91
N PRO A 160 17.40 12.04 -1.42
CA PRO A 160 16.78 13.32 -1.68
C PRO A 160 15.58 13.11 -2.60
N ILE A 161 14.42 13.62 -2.17
CA ILE A 161 13.22 13.61 -3.01
C ILE A 161 13.55 14.47 -4.25
N PRO A 162 13.39 13.95 -5.48
CA PRO A 162 13.63 14.71 -6.69
C PRO A 162 12.90 16.06 -6.65
N GLU A 163 13.49 17.11 -7.18
CA GLU A 163 12.80 18.37 -7.37
C GLU A 163 11.65 18.20 -8.37
N GLY A 164 10.61 19.00 -8.25
CA GLY A 164 9.49 18.98 -9.17
C GLY A 164 8.13 18.76 -8.51
N GLU A 165 7.13 18.59 -9.35
CA GLU A 165 5.75 18.28 -8.96
C GLU A 165 5.65 16.99 -8.14
N LEU A 166 4.76 16.98 -7.14
CA LEU A 166 4.66 15.91 -6.16
C LEU A 166 4.33 14.54 -6.80
N ALA A 167 3.44 14.55 -7.80
CA ALA A 167 3.12 13.33 -8.56
C ALA A 167 4.34 12.78 -9.32
N PHE A 168 5.17 13.66 -9.90
CA PHE A 168 6.43 13.27 -10.53
C PHE A 168 7.41 12.66 -9.50
N LYS A 169 7.54 13.30 -8.34
CA LYS A 169 8.38 12.78 -7.24
C LYS A 169 7.95 11.38 -6.81
N LEU A 170 6.65 11.13 -6.70
CA LEU A 170 6.11 9.80 -6.35
C LEU A 170 6.55 8.74 -7.37
N MET A 171 6.46 9.04 -8.65
CA MET A 171 6.82 8.12 -9.72
C MET A 171 8.33 7.85 -9.78
N GLU A 172 9.17 8.88 -9.66
CA GLU A 172 10.63 8.75 -9.70
C GLU A 172 11.19 8.02 -8.47
N ASN A 173 10.67 8.32 -7.27
CA ASN A 173 11.02 7.57 -6.08
C ASN A 173 10.60 6.10 -6.19
N GLY A 174 9.42 5.84 -6.75
CA GLY A 174 8.97 4.47 -7.02
C GLY A 174 9.96 3.69 -7.88
N LYS A 175 10.50 4.29 -8.95
CA LYS A 175 11.53 3.66 -9.80
C LYS A 175 12.81 3.38 -9.01
N SER A 176 13.24 4.33 -8.18
CA SER A 176 14.43 4.18 -7.34
C SER A 176 14.27 3.03 -6.34
N TYR A 177 13.11 2.93 -5.68
CA TYR A 177 12.81 1.85 -4.73
C TYR A 177 12.69 0.49 -5.41
N GLU A 178 12.10 0.43 -6.60
CA GLU A 178 12.10 -0.79 -7.42
C GLU A 178 13.54 -1.25 -7.75
N ALA A 179 14.41 -0.33 -8.11
CA ALA A 179 15.83 -0.66 -8.38
C ALA A 179 16.54 -1.21 -7.14
N VAL A 180 16.32 -0.61 -5.97
CA VAL A 180 16.87 -1.11 -4.69
C VAL A 180 16.35 -2.51 -4.40
N LEU A 181 15.04 -2.75 -4.46
CA LEU A 181 14.43 -4.03 -4.14
C LEU A 181 14.82 -5.14 -5.13
N ARG A 182 15.05 -4.81 -6.41
CA ARG A 182 15.59 -5.76 -7.40
C ARG A 182 17.07 -6.03 -7.20
N GLY A 183 17.83 -5.03 -6.74
CA GLY A 183 19.27 -5.11 -6.50
C GLY A 183 19.66 -5.85 -5.23
N LEU A 184 18.74 -6.22 -4.35
CA LEU A 184 19.05 -6.95 -3.12
C LEU A 184 19.75 -8.27 -3.43
N THR A 185 20.92 -8.49 -2.83
CA THR A 185 21.63 -9.77 -2.89
C THR A 185 20.83 -10.89 -2.22
N PRO A 186 21.10 -12.17 -2.51
CA PRO A 186 20.43 -13.29 -1.82
C PRO A 186 20.53 -13.19 -0.29
N ALA A 187 21.69 -12.78 0.24
CA ALA A 187 21.89 -12.59 1.68
C ALA A 187 21.02 -11.46 2.25
N GLN A 188 20.87 -10.36 1.54
CA GLN A 188 20.02 -9.25 1.96
C GLN A 188 18.52 -9.61 1.90
N ARG A 189 18.10 -10.42 0.93
CA ARG A 189 16.69 -10.85 0.80
C ARG A 189 16.24 -11.76 1.94
N THR A 190 17.14 -12.55 2.52
CA THR A 190 16.85 -13.45 3.65
C THR A 190 17.09 -12.82 5.01
N ARG A 191 17.66 -11.63 5.03
CA ARG A 191 18.09 -10.99 6.26
C ARG A 191 16.91 -10.43 7.06
N LEU A 192 16.99 -10.58 8.37
CA LEU A 192 16.17 -9.85 9.33
C LEU A 192 16.93 -8.59 9.76
N TYR A 193 16.30 -7.43 9.57
CA TYR A 193 16.81 -6.13 10.00
C TYR A 193 16.07 -5.69 11.24
N LEU A 194 16.77 -5.07 12.20
CA LEU A 194 16.22 -4.59 13.46
C LEU A 194 16.36 -3.07 13.53
N HIS A 195 15.25 -2.37 13.69
CA HIS A 195 15.20 -0.93 13.91
C HIS A 195 14.40 -0.64 15.18
N GLY A 196 15.12 -0.48 16.30
CA GLY A 196 14.52 -0.52 17.63
C GLY A 196 13.89 -1.89 17.88
N GLU A 197 12.61 -1.91 18.22
CA GLU A 197 11.83 -3.15 18.40
C GLU A 197 11.19 -3.67 17.10
N ALA A 198 11.27 -2.90 16.03
CA ALA A 198 10.65 -3.27 14.77
C ALA A 198 11.54 -4.20 13.94
N GLU A 199 11.00 -5.35 13.56
CA GLU A 199 11.63 -6.33 12.69
C GLU A 199 11.21 -6.09 11.24
N TRP A 200 12.18 -6.08 10.32
CA TRP A 200 11.97 -5.86 8.89
C TRP A 200 12.62 -6.95 8.04
N THR A 201 11.94 -7.31 6.95
CA THR A 201 12.41 -8.23 5.92
C THR A 201 12.00 -7.71 4.54
N ALA A 202 12.61 -8.22 3.48
CA ALA A 202 12.21 -7.86 2.12
C ALA A 202 10.73 -8.18 1.84
N ALA A 203 10.20 -9.31 2.36
CA ALA A 203 8.81 -9.69 2.19
C ALA A 203 7.86 -8.73 2.93
N LYS A 204 8.17 -8.37 4.18
CA LYS A 204 7.39 -7.38 4.93
C LYS A 204 7.37 -6.02 4.24
N THR A 205 8.54 -5.56 3.74
CA THR A 205 8.64 -4.29 3.02
C THR A 205 7.73 -4.28 1.80
N LEU A 206 7.75 -5.32 0.96
CA LEU A 206 6.86 -5.44 -0.20
C LEU A 206 5.38 -5.45 0.20
N ARG A 207 5.02 -6.21 1.23
CA ARG A 207 3.65 -6.29 1.73
C ARG A 207 3.15 -4.92 2.22
N ARG A 208 3.96 -4.21 3.00
CA ARG A 208 3.61 -2.88 3.53
C ARG A 208 3.50 -1.83 2.42
N MET A 209 4.47 -1.81 1.53
CA MET A 209 4.49 -0.87 0.42
C MET A 209 3.26 -1.03 -0.49
N THR A 210 2.95 -2.26 -0.91
CA THR A 210 1.82 -2.52 -1.80
C THR A 210 0.47 -2.21 -1.14
N LYS A 211 0.29 -2.54 0.13
CA LYS A 211 -0.92 -2.20 0.91
C LYS A 211 -1.06 -0.70 1.00
N HIS A 212 -0.04 -0.02 1.46
CA HIS A 212 -0.09 1.40 1.79
C HIS A 212 -0.40 2.28 0.56
N VAL A 213 0.28 2.05 -0.55
CA VAL A 213 0.00 2.79 -1.80
C VAL A 213 -1.45 2.60 -2.27
N ARG A 214 -1.99 1.37 -2.16
CA ARG A 214 -3.37 1.10 -2.57
C ARG A 214 -4.41 1.64 -1.60
N GLU A 215 -4.11 1.68 -0.32
CA GLU A 215 -5.00 2.18 0.72
C GLU A 215 -5.33 3.67 0.55
N HIS A 216 -4.38 4.46 0.05
CA HIS A 216 -4.57 5.90 -0.14
C HIS A 216 -5.51 6.24 -1.30
N TYR A 217 -5.67 5.36 -2.30
CA TYR A 217 -6.47 5.68 -3.47
C TYR A 217 -7.95 5.97 -3.17
N PRO A 218 -8.70 5.13 -2.43
CA PRO A 218 -10.10 5.42 -2.11
C PRO A 218 -10.28 6.70 -1.27
N TRP A 219 -9.37 6.99 -0.35
CA TRP A 219 -9.43 8.23 0.43
C TRP A 219 -9.21 9.47 -0.44
N MET A 220 -8.22 9.43 -1.31
CA MET A 220 -7.96 10.52 -2.26
C MET A 220 -9.11 10.71 -3.26
N MET A 221 -9.74 9.62 -3.72
CA MET A 221 -10.95 9.68 -4.56
C MET A 221 -12.07 10.42 -3.87
N GLU A 222 -12.37 10.08 -2.61
CA GLU A 222 -13.42 10.75 -1.84
C GLU A 222 -13.16 12.26 -1.69
N ILE A 223 -11.90 12.64 -1.43
CA ILE A 223 -11.50 14.06 -1.36
C ILE A 223 -11.70 14.75 -2.72
N ALA A 224 -11.25 14.14 -3.81
CA ALA A 224 -11.37 14.70 -5.15
C ALA A 224 -12.84 14.90 -5.57
N ASP A 225 -13.70 13.94 -5.26
CA ASP A 225 -15.14 14.02 -5.54
C ASP A 225 -15.80 15.17 -4.76
N ARG A 226 -15.48 15.32 -3.48
CA ARG A 226 -16.00 16.43 -2.64
C ARG A 226 -15.53 17.80 -3.15
N LEU A 227 -14.25 17.92 -3.54
CA LEU A 227 -13.72 19.18 -4.10
C LEU A 227 -14.39 19.52 -5.43
N SER A 228 -14.69 18.52 -6.27
CA SER A 228 -15.39 18.73 -7.54
C SER A 228 -16.84 19.17 -7.34
N GLY A 229 -17.55 18.60 -6.36
CA GLY A 229 -18.93 18.99 -5.98
C GLY A 229 -19.01 20.43 -5.49
N GLN A 230 -18.08 20.87 -4.65
CA GLN A 230 -18.03 22.25 -4.16
C GLN A 230 -17.80 23.28 -5.28
N SER A 231 -17.08 22.91 -6.34
CA SER A 231 -16.84 23.80 -7.49
C SER A 231 -18.10 24.09 -8.31
N GLN A 232 -19.11 23.21 -8.27
CA GLN A 232 -20.40 23.39 -8.98
C GLN A 232 -21.35 24.30 -8.21
N GLU A 233 -21.31 24.32 -6.87
CA GLU A 233 -22.18 25.18 -6.04
C GLU A 233 -21.81 26.67 -6.11
N PHE A 234 -20.54 27.01 -6.37
CA PHE A 234 -20.06 28.38 -6.49
C PHE A 234 -20.05 28.93 -7.91
N GLY A 235 -20.41 28.14 -8.92
CA GLY A 235 -20.34 28.47 -10.33
C GLY A 235 -21.65 28.89 -10.99
N SER A 236 -22.77 29.03 -10.27
CA SER A 236 -24.03 29.54 -10.83
C SER A 236 -24.09 31.05 -10.69
N PRO A 237 -23.87 31.83 -11.77
CA PRO A 237 -24.17 33.25 -11.72
C PRO A 237 -25.69 33.45 -11.67
N SER A 238 -26.15 34.14 -10.65
CA SER A 238 -27.51 34.73 -10.53
C SER A 238 -27.75 35.81 -11.55
#